data_4ebd4b84d627508260f5ccf495be9e2e
#
_entry.id   4ebd4b84d627508260f5ccf495be9e2e
#
_cell.length_a   1.000
_cell.length_b   1.000
_cell.length_c   1.000
_cell.angle_alpha   90.00
_cell.angle_beta   90.00
_cell.angle_gamma   90.00
#
_symmetry.space_group_name_H-M   'P 1'
#
loop_
_entity.id
_entity.type
_entity.pdbx_description
1 polymer ?
#
loop_
_entity_poly.entity_id
_entity_poly.type
_entity_poly.pdbx_seq_one_letter_code
_entity_poly.pdbx_strand_id
1 'polypeptide(L)'
;MNEPKNPKRELGMRIHRRDLIHGAGLLGFGLSLPRSQKAAAEPIEASYPPTRTQLRGSHPGSFEAAHAYTRDQLPPPKPRRLPEIFDLVVVGAGISGLAAAYYYQRQFGPDKKILILDNHDDFGGHAKRNEFHQGGRMHLGIGGTHNLEYWQFNPVVTDLMNDLGVDIKTLRAQSTFDYGRTGKSPYALWFDAETFGRDQLITGCSLKGPPSTSPLLFLDQFPISDTAKAQLKRFYTLQQDLLADLAPEARTHYLRTTGYFDFLRDLGGLGAEARQLFSKSCHGSWGLEAHCLSVAEALGDGLPGLNLIGETPSESGWDYPAAFFPDGNASIARLLVSRLIPAVAKDVTATSIATQAFDYGALDQAAQSVRIRLSSTVVRVNQSGGLVGVRYLKGGQAFEVKARHTVMACYHSILPYICPDLPAEQKAAQAYQVKYPLVLTNVLIRSKKPFDQLGIHGVSCPGRMHASLFLMNGINTGGYEHALNDPGAAVVAFWGSLSPPASALDLRAQLRASREQMLALPFEAYESEVRLVLGGLLGDAGFNVDRDILAITVNRWPHGYAHEYLDLWDEDFAPGQAPHELARARFGNLTFANSDAGASAYTHTAIEEAFRAVNELRDLRS
;
A
#
# COMPACT_ATOMS: atom_id res chain seq x y z
N MET A 1 -4.22 -55.31 27.28
CA MET A 1 -3.76 -54.89 25.93
C MET A 1 -3.76 -53.38 25.98
N ASN A 2 -2.57 -52.83 25.96
CA ASN A 2 -2.28 -51.44 26.35
C ASN A 2 -2.41 -50.48 25.20
N GLU A 3 -3.19 -49.41 25.36
CA GLU A 3 -3.14 -48.20 24.57
C GLU A 3 -1.91 -47.36 24.95
N PRO A 4 -1.21 -46.72 24.02
CA PRO A 4 -0.16 -45.76 24.37
C PRO A 4 -0.73 -44.34 24.54
N LYS A 5 -0.44 -43.76 25.68
CA LYS A 5 -0.73 -42.37 26.09
C LYS A 5 0.09 -41.38 25.28
N ASN A 6 -0.58 -40.35 24.77
CA ASN A 6 -0.03 -39.17 24.13
C ASN A 6 0.42 -38.14 25.19
N PRO A 7 1.67 -37.69 25.26
CA PRO A 7 2.07 -36.63 26.18
C PRO A 7 1.92 -35.24 25.52
N LYS A 8 0.95 -34.45 25.97
CA LYS A 8 0.92 -33.02 25.79
C LYS A 8 2.14 -32.39 26.48
N ARG A 9 3.00 -31.75 25.74
CA ARG A 9 4.01 -30.83 26.25
C ARG A 9 3.55 -29.40 26.01
N GLU A 10 3.05 -28.76 27.06
CA GLU A 10 2.99 -27.31 27.19
C GLU A 10 4.44 -26.79 27.32
N LEU A 11 4.90 -26.00 26.37
CA LEU A 11 6.08 -25.15 26.56
C LEU A 11 5.62 -23.70 26.54
N GLY A 12 5.27 -23.21 27.71
CA GLY A 12 5.16 -21.78 27.99
C GLY A 12 6.57 -21.19 28.08
N MET A 13 7.06 -20.57 27.03
CA MET A 13 8.27 -19.78 27.07
C MET A 13 7.96 -18.34 27.46
N ARG A 14 8.18 -17.98 28.72
CA ARG A 14 8.23 -16.60 29.19
C ARG A 14 9.53 -15.98 28.71
N ILE A 15 9.47 -15.09 27.73
CA ILE A 15 10.61 -14.29 27.30
C ILE A 15 10.84 -13.19 28.34
N HIS A 16 11.96 -13.27 29.03
CA HIS A 16 12.39 -12.22 29.97
C HIS A 16 13.02 -11.05 29.21
N ARG A 17 12.75 -9.83 29.67
CA ARG A 17 13.25 -8.53 29.16
C ARG A 17 14.78 -8.42 28.97
N ARG A 18 15.56 -9.40 29.36
CA ARG A 18 17.03 -9.41 29.27
C ARG A 18 17.60 -9.98 27.97
N ASP A 19 16.80 -10.70 27.18
CA ASP A 19 17.29 -11.41 25.98
C ASP A 19 17.24 -10.54 24.71
N LEU A 20 16.73 -9.30 24.80
CA LEU A 20 16.59 -8.35 23.69
C LEU A 20 17.81 -7.42 23.50
N ILE A 21 18.87 -7.54 24.30
CA ILE A 21 20.00 -6.59 24.30
C ILE A 21 21.26 -7.13 23.59
N HIS A 22 21.28 -8.35 23.09
CA HIS A 22 22.51 -8.97 22.53
C HIS A 22 22.46 -9.23 21.02
N GLY A 23 21.67 -8.49 20.25
CA GLY A 23 21.58 -8.64 18.78
C GLY A 23 21.86 -7.37 17.96
N ALA A 24 22.24 -6.25 18.58
CA ALA A 24 22.55 -5.01 17.87
C ALA A 24 24.07 -4.78 17.89
N GLY A 25 24.77 -5.31 16.88
CA GLY A 25 26.12 -4.91 16.55
C GLY A 25 26.12 -3.47 16.04
N LEU A 26 26.42 -2.54 16.93
CA LEU A 26 26.65 -1.12 16.64
C LEU A 26 27.94 -0.97 15.83
N LEU A 27 27.84 -0.63 14.56
CA LEU A 27 28.88 0.11 13.88
C LEU A 27 28.60 1.60 14.09
N GLY A 28 29.20 2.13 15.14
CA GLY A 28 29.24 3.56 15.39
C GLY A 28 30.19 4.25 14.41
N PHE A 29 29.66 4.93 13.43
CA PHE A 29 30.37 6.01 12.74
C PHE A 29 29.72 7.32 13.14
N GLY A 30 30.39 7.98 14.09
CA GLY A 30 30.13 9.38 14.40
C GLY A 30 30.62 10.27 13.25
N LEU A 31 29.73 10.62 12.35
CA LEU A 31 29.91 11.71 11.40
C LEU A 31 29.03 12.86 11.83
N SER A 32 29.68 13.89 12.39
CA SER A 32 29.09 15.21 12.60
C SER A 32 28.85 15.82 11.22
N LEU A 33 27.62 15.71 10.71
CA LEU A 33 27.20 16.40 9.49
C LEU A 33 26.91 17.89 9.80
N PRO A 34 27.42 18.83 8.98
CA PRO A 34 27.07 20.24 9.13
C PRO A 34 25.58 20.41 8.82
N ARG A 35 24.89 21.13 9.70
CA ARG A 35 23.51 21.59 9.46
C ARG A 35 23.49 22.47 8.22
N SER A 36 23.03 21.93 7.07
CA SER A 36 22.75 22.74 5.89
C SER A 36 21.57 23.67 6.17
N GLN A 37 21.74 24.94 5.84
CA GLN A 37 20.66 25.93 5.87
C GLN A 37 19.57 25.48 4.90
N LYS A 38 18.38 25.16 5.42
CA LYS A 38 17.18 24.89 4.65
C LYS A 38 16.84 26.14 3.84
N ALA A 39 16.82 26.01 2.51
CA ALA A 39 16.07 26.93 1.67
C ALA A 39 14.59 26.74 2.05
N ALA A 40 14.01 27.72 2.73
CA ALA A 40 12.64 27.69 3.17
C ALA A 40 11.72 27.67 1.95
N ALA A 41 10.96 26.58 1.78
CA ALA A 41 9.72 26.64 1.03
C ALA A 41 8.81 27.65 1.73
N GLU A 42 8.11 28.51 0.97
CA GLU A 42 7.17 29.46 1.54
C GLU A 42 6.16 28.73 2.43
N PRO A 43 5.82 29.29 3.62
CA PRO A 43 4.93 28.62 4.56
C PRO A 43 3.51 28.64 4.02
N ILE A 44 3.09 27.55 3.39
CA ILE A 44 1.67 27.24 3.21
C ILE A 44 1.17 26.73 4.56
N GLU A 45 0.03 27.25 5.01
CA GLU A 45 -0.53 27.06 6.34
C GLU A 45 -0.29 25.65 6.92
N ALA A 46 0.29 25.60 8.12
CA ALA A 46 0.55 24.36 8.87
C ALA A 46 -0.71 23.49 9.13
N SER A 47 -1.88 23.97 8.69
CA SER A 47 -3.20 23.36 8.83
C SER A 47 -3.63 22.44 7.66
N TYR A 48 -2.94 22.47 6.51
CA TYR A 48 -3.33 21.69 5.32
C TYR A 48 -2.49 20.40 5.20
N PRO A 49 -3.04 19.23 5.60
CA PRO A 49 -2.28 17.99 5.72
C PRO A 49 -1.59 17.49 4.44
N PRO A 50 -2.14 17.67 3.22
CA PRO A 50 -1.47 17.19 2.00
C PRO A 50 -0.10 17.82 1.74
N THR A 51 0.19 19.01 2.28
CA THR A 51 1.50 19.67 2.10
C THR A 51 2.54 19.29 3.14
N ARG A 52 2.17 18.49 4.15
CA ARG A 52 3.12 18.02 5.17
C ARG A 52 4.09 17.02 4.57
N THR A 53 5.37 17.24 4.83
CA THR A 53 6.48 16.36 4.43
C THR A 53 6.94 15.46 5.56
N GLN A 54 8.02 14.73 5.38
CA GLN A 54 8.59 13.73 6.28
C GLN A 54 7.68 12.50 6.40
N LEU A 55 7.50 11.93 7.62
CA LEU A 55 6.71 10.70 7.81
C LEU A 55 5.21 10.98 7.67
N ARG A 56 4.58 10.26 6.76
CA ARG A 56 3.14 10.23 6.53
C ARG A 56 2.62 8.79 6.53
N GLY A 57 1.34 8.59 6.21
CA GLY A 57 0.71 7.29 6.49
C GLY A 57 0.69 7.06 8.00
N SER A 58 1.36 6.02 8.50
CA SER A 58 1.57 5.85 9.94
C SER A 58 2.64 6.82 10.44
N HIS A 59 2.22 8.05 10.73
CA HIS A 59 3.04 9.14 11.25
C HIS A 59 2.89 9.24 12.78
N PRO A 60 3.81 9.93 13.49
CA PRO A 60 3.66 10.19 14.92
C PRO A 60 2.30 10.83 15.26
N GLY A 61 1.62 10.28 16.25
CA GLY A 61 0.27 10.67 16.68
C GLY A 61 -0.88 9.91 16.02
N SER A 62 -0.63 9.14 14.94
CA SER A 62 -1.70 8.43 14.23
C SER A 62 -1.93 6.99 14.71
N PHE A 63 -0.95 6.32 15.30
CA PHE A 63 -1.02 4.88 15.63
C PHE A 63 -0.76 4.54 17.10
N GLU A 64 -0.08 5.39 17.84
CA GLU A 64 0.37 5.10 19.22
C GLU A 64 -0.81 4.81 20.15
N ALA A 65 -1.90 5.59 20.02
CA ALA A 65 -3.11 5.33 20.79
C ALA A 65 -3.72 3.97 20.46
N ALA A 66 -3.79 3.60 19.18
CA ALA A 66 -4.27 2.28 18.78
C ALA A 66 -3.40 1.16 19.35
N HIS A 67 -2.07 1.28 19.28
CA HIS A 67 -1.14 0.28 19.83
C HIS A 67 -1.26 0.17 21.35
N ALA A 68 -1.39 1.27 22.08
CA ALA A 68 -1.53 1.27 23.54
C ALA A 68 -2.73 0.44 24.02
N TYR A 69 -3.86 0.52 23.30
CA TYR A 69 -5.09 -0.17 23.67
C TYR A 69 -5.30 -1.54 23.01
N THR A 70 -4.46 -1.90 22.04
CA THR A 70 -4.49 -3.22 21.40
C THR A 70 -3.30 -4.07 21.85
N ARG A 71 -2.09 -3.70 21.44
CA ARG A 71 -0.87 -4.44 21.72
C ARG A 71 -0.50 -4.41 23.20
N ASP A 72 -0.52 -3.22 23.81
CA ASP A 72 -0.12 -3.02 25.19
C ASP A 72 -1.28 -3.24 26.18
N GLN A 73 -2.50 -3.50 25.68
CA GLN A 73 -3.72 -3.86 26.43
C GLN A 73 -4.06 -2.90 27.56
N LEU A 74 -3.77 -1.62 27.41
CA LEU A 74 -4.14 -0.60 28.38
C LEU A 74 -5.68 -0.47 28.45
N PRO A 75 -6.28 -0.27 29.62
CA PRO A 75 -7.71 -0.03 29.74
C PRO A 75 -8.07 1.32 29.10
N PRO A 76 -9.12 1.38 28.25
CA PRO A 76 -9.55 2.65 27.67
C PRO A 76 -9.95 3.65 28.76
N PRO A 77 -9.52 4.92 28.69
CA PRO A 77 -9.85 5.91 29.69
C PRO A 77 -11.36 6.20 29.76
N LYS A 78 -11.85 6.67 30.89
CA LYS A 78 -13.26 7.04 31.08
C LYS A 78 -13.64 8.14 30.10
N PRO A 79 -14.68 7.94 29.25
CA PRO A 79 -15.02 8.91 28.24
C PRO A 79 -15.90 10.05 28.77
N ARG A 80 -15.76 11.23 28.17
CA ARG A 80 -16.80 12.25 28.17
C ARG A 80 -17.89 11.83 27.19
N ARG A 81 -19.11 11.61 27.68
CA ARG A 81 -20.26 11.28 26.84
C ARG A 81 -20.76 12.52 26.12
N LEU A 82 -20.92 12.43 24.81
CA LEU A 82 -21.51 13.48 24.01
C LEU A 82 -23.03 13.20 23.87
N PRO A 83 -23.89 14.23 23.91
CA PRO A 83 -25.34 14.03 23.90
C PRO A 83 -25.89 13.63 22.54
N GLU A 84 -25.12 13.83 21.46
CA GLU A 84 -25.55 13.54 20.09
C GLU A 84 -25.71 12.04 19.86
N ILE A 85 -26.83 11.68 19.21
CA ILE A 85 -27.06 10.35 18.64
C ILE A 85 -27.00 10.48 17.12
N PHE A 86 -26.12 9.72 16.51
CA PHE A 86 -25.98 9.65 15.07
C PHE A 86 -26.82 8.53 14.47
N ASP A 87 -27.31 8.70 13.24
CA ASP A 87 -27.92 7.59 12.50
C ASP A 87 -26.85 6.57 12.12
N LEU A 88 -25.66 7.05 11.74
CA LEU A 88 -24.49 6.21 11.41
C LEU A 88 -23.22 6.80 12.02
N VAL A 89 -22.40 5.92 12.61
CA VAL A 89 -20.97 6.20 12.83
C VAL A 89 -20.15 5.30 11.92
N VAL A 90 -19.20 5.86 11.20
CA VAL A 90 -18.22 5.12 10.38
C VAL A 90 -16.85 5.21 11.04
N VAL A 91 -16.19 4.08 11.19
CA VAL A 91 -14.85 4.00 11.76
C VAL A 91 -13.83 3.79 10.63
N GLY A 92 -13.12 4.87 10.28
CA GLY A 92 -12.19 4.98 9.17
C GLY A 92 -12.74 5.87 8.04
N ALA A 93 -11.97 6.91 7.67
CA ALA A 93 -12.26 7.83 6.56
C ALA A 93 -11.49 7.47 5.28
N GLY A 94 -11.16 6.19 5.08
CA GLY A 94 -10.66 5.67 3.81
C GLY A 94 -11.76 5.64 2.74
N ILE A 95 -11.43 5.27 1.50
CA ILE A 95 -12.40 5.19 0.40
C ILE A 95 -13.62 4.33 0.80
N SER A 96 -13.40 3.21 1.46
CA SER A 96 -14.50 2.34 1.92
C SER A 96 -15.43 3.04 2.91
N GLY A 97 -14.89 3.74 3.91
CA GLY A 97 -15.71 4.46 4.89
C GLY A 97 -16.45 5.65 4.28
N LEU A 98 -15.81 6.38 3.38
CA LEU A 98 -16.42 7.49 2.64
C LEU A 98 -17.53 6.99 1.71
N ALA A 99 -17.32 5.88 0.99
CA ALA A 99 -18.33 5.23 0.16
C ALA A 99 -19.49 4.68 1.01
N ALA A 100 -19.22 4.11 2.19
CA ALA A 100 -20.26 3.65 3.10
C ALA A 100 -21.17 4.81 3.56
N ALA A 101 -20.61 5.96 3.92
CA ALA A 101 -21.38 7.15 4.26
C ALA A 101 -22.22 7.64 3.07
N TYR A 102 -21.65 7.64 1.87
CA TYR A 102 -22.33 8.01 0.63
C TYR A 102 -23.51 7.07 0.34
N TYR A 103 -23.31 5.75 0.36
CA TYR A 103 -24.38 4.78 0.15
C TYR A 103 -25.44 4.84 1.24
N TYR A 104 -25.05 5.10 2.49
CA TYR A 104 -26.00 5.25 3.57
C TYR A 104 -26.93 6.43 3.36
N GLN A 105 -26.43 7.61 2.95
CA GLN A 105 -27.28 8.75 2.60
C GLN A 105 -28.21 8.43 1.43
N ARG A 106 -27.75 7.74 0.40
CA ARG A 106 -28.58 7.35 -0.75
C ARG A 106 -29.71 6.40 -0.37
N GLN A 107 -29.48 5.49 0.57
CA GLN A 107 -30.46 4.47 0.94
C GLN A 107 -31.40 4.90 2.08
N PHE A 108 -30.91 5.69 3.02
CA PHE A 108 -31.65 6.06 4.22
C PHE A 108 -32.13 7.52 4.26
N GLY A 109 -31.62 8.35 3.37
CA GLY A 109 -32.00 9.75 3.21
C GLY A 109 -30.84 10.74 3.43
N PRO A 110 -30.86 11.91 2.76
CA PRO A 110 -29.79 12.90 2.79
C PRO A 110 -29.64 13.62 4.14
N ASP A 111 -30.69 13.65 4.97
CA ASP A 111 -30.70 14.35 6.26
C ASP A 111 -30.14 13.49 7.41
N LYS A 112 -29.68 12.26 7.11
CA LYS A 112 -29.13 11.35 8.10
C LYS A 112 -27.87 11.91 8.73
N LYS A 113 -27.82 11.91 10.07
CA LYS A 113 -26.67 12.35 10.83
C LYS A 113 -25.58 11.27 10.80
N ILE A 114 -24.48 11.57 10.13
CA ILE A 114 -23.34 10.66 9.96
C ILE A 114 -22.08 11.27 10.57
N LEU A 115 -21.38 10.51 11.40
CA LEU A 115 -20.05 10.86 11.89
C LEU A 115 -19.03 9.85 11.39
N ILE A 116 -18.01 10.31 10.70
CA ILE A 116 -16.87 9.50 10.28
C ILE A 116 -15.70 9.85 11.20
N LEU A 117 -15.07 8.85 11.81
CA LEU A 117 -13.93 8.99 12.73
C LEU A 117 -12.68 8.41 12.05
N ASP A 118 -11.59 9.16 12.04
CA ASP A 118 -10.30 8.70 11.52
C ASP A 118 -9.16 9.04 12.48
N ASN A 119 -8.22 8.11 12.66
CA ASN A 119 -7.05 8.29 13.52
C ASN A 119 -5.97 9.17 12.89
N HIS A 120 -5.97 9.34 11.57
CA HIS A 120 -5.05 10.23 10.88
C HIS A 120 -5.50 11.70 10.94
N ASP A 121 -4.58 12.59 10.64
CA ASP A 121 -4.82 14.03 10.50
C ASP A 121 -5.40 14.41 9.12
N ASP A 122 -5.63 13.41 8.26
CA ASP A 122 -6.13 13.53 6.91
C ASP A 122 -7.04 12.35 6.56
N PHE A 123 -8.03 12.56 5.71
CA PHE A 123 -8.91 11.53 5.18
C PHE A 123 -8.26 10.76 4.01
N GLY A 124 -8.98 9.77 3.47
CA GLY A 124 -8.57 8.97 2.31
C GLY A 124 -7.94 7.63 2.68
N GLY A 125 -7.54 7.41 3.94
CA GLY A 125 -6.87 6.16 4.34
C GLY A 125 -5.59 5.96 3.53
N HIS A 126 -5.47 4.84 2.79
CA HIS A 126 -4.34 4.58 1.86
C HIS A 126 -4.37 5.45 0.60
N ALA A 127 -5.45 6.14 0.31
CA ALA A 127 -5.55 7.11 -0.78
C ALA A 127 -5.04 8.48 -0.31
N LYS A 128 -3.75 8.57 0.00
CA LYS A 128 -3.09 9.80 0.45
C LYS A 128 -2.53 10.60 -0.71
N ARG A 129 -2.65 11.92 -0.59
CA ARG A 129 -2.06 12.91 -1.48
C ARG A 129 -0.81 13.50 -0.83
N ASN A 130 0.28 13.59 -1.61
CA ASN A 130 1.42 14.40 -1.26
C ASN A 130 1.47 15.60 -2.21
N GLU A 131 1.48 16.80 -1.65
CA GLU A 131 1.42 18.04 -2.39
C GLU A 131 2.64 18.89 -2.07
N PHE A 132 3.37 19.27 -3.10
CA PHE A 132 4.55 20.12 -3.02
C PHE A 132 4.33 21.38 -3.84
N HIS A 133 4.94 22.49 -3.41
CA HIS A 133 4.90 23.75 -4.13
C HIS A 133 6.31 24.25 -4.40
N GLN A 134 6.62 24.52 -5.64
CA GLN A 134 7.92 25.03 -6.08
C GLN A 134 7.76 25.99 -7.24
N GLY A 135 8.34 27.21 -7.13
CA GLY A 135 8.30 28.20 -8.20
C GLY A 135 6.88 28.61 -8.61
N GLY A 136 5.94 28.68 -7.65
CA GLY A 136 4.53 29.02 -7.90
C GLY A 136 3.71 27.87 -8.55
N ARG A 137 4.29 26.68 -8.68
CA ARG A 137 3.62 25.50 -9.25
C ARG A 137 3.39 24.43 -8.20
N MET A 138 2.26 23.74 -8.31
CA MET A 138 1.92 22.54 -7.55
C MET A 138 2.54 21.30 -8.21
N HIS A 139 3.12 20.43 -7.39
CA HIS A 139 3.62 19.12 -7.80
C HIS A 139 2.97 18.06 -6.93
N LEU A 140 2.40 17.03 -7.55
CA LEU A 140 1.64 15.99 -6.88
C LEU A 140 2.41 14.67 -6.85
N GLY A 141 2.33 13.99 -5.73
CA GLY A 141 2.84 12.64 -5.52
C GLY A 141 1.76 11.71 -4.98
N ILE A 142 1.91 10.43 -5.29
CA ILE A 142 1.00 9.35 -4.89
C ILE A 142 1.45 8.83 -3.52
N GLY A 143 0.61 8.99 -2.51
CA GLY A 143 0.95 8.55 -1.15
C GLY A 143 0.49 7.14 -0.78
N GLY A 144 -0.12 6.40 -1.70
CA GLY A 144 -0.63 5.04 -1.47
C GLY A 144 -1.31 4.45 -2.68
N THR A 145 -2.59 4.04 -2.57
CA THR A 145 -3.33 3.45 -3.69
C THR A 145 -3.50 4.44 -4.85
N HIS A 146 -3.36 3.96 -6.07
CA HIS A 146 -3.28 4.87 -7.23
C HIS A 146 -3.93 4.35 -8.51
N ASN A 147 -3.96 3.04 -8.74
CA ASN A 147 -4.56 2.48 -9.95
C ASN A 147 -6.09 2.41 -9.84
N LEU A 148 -6.75 2.65 -10.96
CA LEU A 148 -8.15 2.31 -11.18
C LEU A 148 -8.19 1.18 -12.20
N GLU A 149 -8.33 -0.05 -11.72
CA GLU A 149 -8.44 -1.28 -12.52
C GLU A 149 -9.88 -1.44 -13.04
N TYR A 150 -10.29 -0.53 -13.92
CA TYR A 150 -11.68 -0.38 -14.37
C TYR A 150 -12.24 -1.62 -15.08
N TRP A 151 -11.39 -2.50 -15.61
CA TRP A 151 -11.82 -3.78 -16.19
C TRP A 151 -12.35 -4.78 -15.15
N GLN A 152 -12.12 -4.52 -13.88
CA GLN A 152 -12.65 -5.30 -12.76
C GLN A 152 -13.89 -4.66 -12.11
N PHE A 153 -14.34 -3.49 -12.60
CA PHE A 153 -15.46 -2.79 -12.00
C PHE A 153 -16.77 -3.51 -12.26
N ASN A 154 -17.46 -3.86 -11.19
CA ASN A 154 -18.86 -4.29 -11.25
C ASN A 154 -19.81 -3.07 -11.38
N PRO A 155 -21.12 -3.29 -11.57
CA PRO A 155 -22.08 -2.19 -11.68
C PRO A 155 -22.06 -1.21 -10.51
N VAL A 156 -21.85 -1.67 -9.26
CA VAL A 156 -21.81 -0.82 -8.06
C VAL A 156 -20.68 0.20 -8.16
N VAL A 157 -19.48 -0.24 -8.55
CA VAL A 157 -18.32 0.64 -8.69
C VAL A 157 -18.49 1.56 -9.89
N THR A 158 -18.97 1.03 -11.01
CA THR A 158 -19.24 1.81 -12.23
C THR A 158 -20.23 2.93 -11.96
N ASP A 159 -21.33 2.64 -11.26
CA ASP A 159 -22.35 3.64 -10.89
C ASP A 159 -21.76 4.72 -9.99
N LEU A 160 -20.94 4.35 -8.99
CA LEU A 160 -20.28 5.34 -8.14
C LEU A 160 -19.33 6.23 -8.96
N MET A 161 -18.51 5.67 -9.85
CA MET A 161 -17.62 6.46 -10.70
C MET A 161 -18.39 7.44 -11.57
N ASN A 162 -19.51 7.02 -12.15
CA ASN A 162 -20.41 7.87 -12.93
C ASN A 162 -21.02 9.00 -12.06
N ASP A 163 -21.50 8.68 -10.85
CA ASP A 163 -22.04 9.65 -9.90
C ASP A 163 -21.00 10.70 -9.46
N LEU A 164 -19.75 10.30 -9.36
CA LEU A 164 -18.62 11.20 -9.08
C LEU A 164 -18.14 11.98 -10.31
N GLY A 165 -18.64 11.65 -11.50
CA GLY A 165 -18.25 12.28 -12.77
C GLY A 165 -16.88 11.80 -13.28
N VAL A 166 -16.42 10.63 -12.87
CA VAL A 166 -15.12 10.06 -13.30
C VAL A 166 -15.31 9.35 -14.64
N ASP A 167 -14.74 9.93 -15.69
CA ASP A 167 -14.67 9.31 -17.01
C ASP A 167 -13.33 8.62 -17.23
N ILE A 168 -13.35 7.29 -17.12
CA ILE A 168 -12.16 6.43 -17.28
C ILE A 168 -11.51 6.61 -18.65
N LYS A 169 -12.29 6.78 -19.72
CA LYS A 169 -11.78 6.98 -21.07
C LYS A 169 -10.97 8.27 -21.16
N THR A 170 -11.47 9.35 -20.58
CA THR A 170 -10.77 10.64 -20.52
C THR A 170 -9.52 10.54 -19.66
N LEU A 171 -9.58 9.91 -18.48
CA LEU A 171 -8.38 9.73 -17.64
C LEU A 171 -7.25 8.99 -18.37
N ARG A 172 -7.58 7.93 -19.11
CA ARG A 172 -6.60 7.18 -19.90
C ARG A 172 -6.04 8.01 -21.07
N ALA A 173 -6.87 8.75 -21.76
CA ALA A 173 -6.43 9.58 -22.89
C ALA A 173 -5.50 10.72 -22.46
N GLN A 174 -5.64 11.21 -21.22
CA GLN A 174 -4.84 12.28 -20.64
C GLN A 174 -3.62 11.79 -19.85
N SER A 175 -3.32 10.49 -19.86
CA SER A 175 -2.14 9.92 -19.21
C SER A 175 -1.25 9.22 -20.22
N THR A 176 0.03 9.58 -20.21
CA THR A 176 1.10 8.88 -20.95
C THR A 176 2.02 8.10 -20.01
N PHE A 177 1.74 8.13 -18.71
CA PHE A 177 2.50 7.38 -17.72
C PHE A 177 2.31 5.88 -17.92
N ASP A 178 3.40 5.14 -17.93
CA ASP A 178 3.42 3.70 -17.78
C ASP A 178 4.50 3.29 -16.77
N TYR A 179 4.48 2.04 -16.33
CA TYR A 179 5.46 1.51 -15.38
C TYR A 179 6.73 1.00 -16.07
N GLY A 180 7.05 1.48 -17.29
CA GLY A 180 8.16 1.00 -18.09
C GLY A 180 7.93 -0.40 -18.67
N ARG A 181 6.71 -0.90 -18.63
CA ARG A 181 6.37 -2.27 -19.04
C ARG A 181 6.08 -2.38 -20.54
N THR A 182 5.75 -1.29 -21.19
CA THR A 182 5.37 -1.31 -22.60
C THR A 182 6.58 -1.10 -23.56
N GLY A 183 7.76 -0.84 -23.01
CA GLY A 183 8.94 -0.43 -23.79
C GLY A 183 8.83 0.98 -24.38
N LYS A 184 7.72 1.69 -24.15
CA LYS A 184 7.53 3.07 -24.60
C LYS A 184 8.18 4.09 -23.67
N SER A 185 8.23 3.77 -22.36
CA SER A 185 8.95 4.58 -21.38
C SER A 185 10.29 3.92 -21.08
N PRO A 186 11.40 4.67 -21.17
CA PRO A 186 12.73 4.15 -20.90
C PRO A 186 12.82 3.62 -19.46
N TYR A 187 13.11 2.32 -19.32
CA TYR A 187 13.30 1.66 -18.06
C TYR A 187 14.76 1.26 -17.85
N ALA A 188 15.20 1.13 -16.62
CA ALA A 188 16.56 0.74 -16.30
C ALA A 188 16.65 -0.18 -15.08
N LEU A 189 17.76 -0.87 -14.99
CA LEU A 189 18.18 -1.63 -13.82
C LEU A 189 19.41 -0.95 -13.22
N TRP A 190 19.36 -0.62 -11.93
CA TRP A 190 20.49 -0.03 -11.22
C TRP A 190 20.96 -0.97 -10.10
N PHE A 191 22.22 -1.33 -10.18
CA PHE A 191 22.96 -2.07 -9.15
C PHE A 191 23.68 -1.08 -8.25
N ASP A 192 23.56 -1.21 -6.95
CA ASP A 192 24.23 -0.35 -5.99
C ASP A 192 25.55 -0.96 -5.49
N ALA A 193 26.51 -0.08 -5.15
CA ALA A 193 27.84 -0.49 -4.74
C ALA A 193 27.86 -1.27 -3.41
N GLU A 194 26.93 -0.99 -2.49
CA GLU A 194 26.89 -1.72 -1.21
C GLU A 194 26.52 -3.18 -1.39
N THR A 195 25.57 -3.49 -2.29
CA THR A 195 25.09 -4.85 -2.52
C THR A 195 25.93 -5.59 -3.56
N PHE A 196 26.35 -4.89 -4.63
CA PHE A 196 26.95 -5.51 -5.82
C PHE A 196 28.40 -5.11 -6.07
N GLY A 197 29.02 -4.37 -5.14
CA GLY A 197 30.43 -3.98 -5.20
C GLY A 197 30.74 -2.76 -6.07
N ARG A 198 29.82 -2.33 -6.94
CA ARG A 198 29.92 -1.09 -7.71
C ARG A 198 28.55 -0.59 -8.13
N ASP A 199 28.41 0.72 -8.33
CA ASP A 199 27.26 1.31 -8.97
C ASP A 199 27.27 1.02 -10.48
N GLN A 200 26.16 0.51 -11.00
CA GLN A 200 26.03 0.20 -12.42
C GLN A 200 24.57 0.44 -12.88
N LEU A 201 24.39 1.40 -13.76
CA LEU A 201 23.11 1.64 -14.44
C LEU A 201 23.10 0.92 -15.80
N ILE A 202 22.02 0.17 -16.08
CA ILE A 202 21.81 -0.55 -17.34
C ILE A 202 20.46 -0.12 -17.90
N THR A 203 20.49 0.76 -18.90
CA THR A 203 19.30 1.27 -19.57
C THR A 203 18.71 0.24 -20.54
N GLY A 204 17.38 0.19 -20.64
CA GLY A 204 16.66 -0.76 -21.48
C GLY A 204 16.53 -2.17 -20.89
N CYS A 205 17.07 -2.41 -19.69
CA CYS A 205 16.99 -3.70 -19.01
C CYS A 205 15.88 -3.72 -17.96
N SER A 206 15.08 -4.79 -17.94
CA SER A 206 14.07 -5.05 -16.92
C SER A 206 14.12 -6.50 -16.44
N LEU A 207 14.05 -6.70 -15.13
CA LEU A 207 13.93 -8.05 -14.54
C LEU A 207 12.51 -8.64 -14.75
N LYS A 208 11.54 -7.79 -15.07
CA LYS A 208 10.13 -8.11 -15.24
C LYS A 208 9.60 -7.26 -16.39
N GLY A 209 9.64 -7.81 -17.59
CA GLY A 209 9.28 -7.07 -18.81
C GLY A 209 9.30 -7.96 -20.05
N PRO A 210 9.00 -7.39 -21.22
CA PRO A 210 9.01 -8.11 -22.49
C PRO A 210 10.40 -8.63 -22.86
N PRO A 211 10.51 -9.64 -23.73
CA PRO A 211 11.78 -10.20 -24.21
C PRO A 211 12.79 -9.16 -24.69
N SER A 212 12.34 -8.08 -25.33
CA SER A 212 13.19 -6.97 -25.78
C SER A 212 13.93 -6.23 -24.65
N THR A 213 13.47 -6.36 -23.39
CA THR A 213 14.11 -5.79 -22.20
C THR A 213 14.81 -6.84 -21.35
N SER A 214 14.90 -8.10 -21.83
CA SER A 214 15.41 -9.23 -21.05
C SER A 214 16.84 -9.01 -20.54
N PRO A 215 17.12 -9.39 -19.30
CA PRO A 215 18.47 -9.42 -18.75
C PRO A 215 19.48 -10.16 -19.65
N LEU A 216 19.04 -11.17 -20.39
CA LEU A 216 19.91 -11.91 -21.32
C LEU A 216 20.69 -10.99 -22.28
N LEU A 217 20.10 -9.89 -22.71
CA LEU A 217 20.73 -8.93 -23.65
C LEU A 217 21.82 -8.09 -22.99
N PHE A 218 21.90 -8.07 -21.66
CA PHE A 218 22.73 -7.15 -20.88
C PHE A 218 23.65 -7.85 -19.86
N LEU A 219 23.68 -9.20 -19.82
CA LEU A 219 24.37 -9.97 -18.77
C LEU A 219 25.84 -9.60 -18.57
N ASP A 220 26.54 -9.26 -19.64
CA ASP A 220 27.96 -8.88 -19.57
C ASP A 220 28.20 -7.64 -18.71
N GLN A 221 27.20 -6.76 -18.63
CA GLN A 221 27.23 -5.52 -17.84
C GLN A 221 26.91 -5.73 -16.36
N PHE A 222 26.32 -6.88 -15.98
CA PHE A 222 25.89 -7.13 -14.60
C PHE A 222 27.09 -7.24 -13.67
N PRO A 223 27.12 -6.55 -12.53
CA PRO A 223 28.19 -6.66 -11.53
C PRO A 223 27.96 -7.88 -10.61
N ILE A 224 27.89 -9.05 -11.19
CA ILE A 224 27.74 -10.35 -10.51
C ILE A 224 28.81 -11.32 -11.02
N SER A 225 28.98 -12.45 -10.33
CA SER A 225 29.99 -13.44 -10.68
C SER A 225 29.74 -14.04 -12.08
N ASP A 226 30.83 -14.49 -12.74
CA ASP A 226 30.73 -15.16 -14.03
C ASP A 226 29.90 -16.46 -13.93
N THR A 227 29.91 -17.11 -12.77
CA THR A 227 29.05 -18.26 -12.49
C THR A 227 27.56 -17.88 -12.55
N ALA A 228 27.17 -16.78 -11.89
CA ALA A 228 25.79 -16.31 -11.91
C ALA A 228 25.37 -15.85 -13.31
N LYS A 229 26.26 -15.18 -14.08
CA LYS A 229 26.01 -14.82 -15.48
C LYS A 229 25.79 -16.06 -16.35
N ALA A 230 26.61 -17.09 -16.21
CA ALA A 230 26.47 -18.34 -16.96
C ALA A 230 25.14 -19.05 -16.63
N GLN A 231 24.74 -19.06 -15.36
CA GLN A 231 23.47 -19.61 -14.91
C GLN A 231 22.29 -18.85 -15.51
N LEU A 232 22.27 -17.52 -15.45
CA LEU A 232 21.23 -16.68 -16.04
C LEU A 232 21.18 -16.85 -17.55
N LYS A 233 22.34 -16.90 -18.23
CA LYS A 233 22.38 -17.15 -19.68
C LYS A 233 21.70 -18.47 -20.03
N ARG A 234 22.05 -19.56 -19.34
CA ARG A 234 21.41 -20.86 -19.52
C ARG A 234 19.89 -20.78 -19.27
N PHE A 235 19.50 -20.18 -18.14
CA PHE A 235 18.11 -20.02 -17.73
C PHE A 235 17.26 -19.33 -18.80
N TYR A 236 17.70 -18.20 -19.33
CA TYR A 236 16.97 -17.45 -20.34
C TYR A 236 17.03 -18.04 -21.76
N THR A 237 18.04 -18.88 -22.07
CA THR A 237 18.18 -19.50 -23.38
C THR A 237 17.51 -20.88 -23.47
N LEU A 238 17.28 -21.54 -22.35
CA LEU A 238 16.57 -22.82 -22.33
C LEU A 238 15.11 -22.63 -22.75
N GLN A 239 14.70 -23.35 -23.79
CA GLN A 239 13.32 -23.40 -24.28
C GLN A 239 12.85 -24.84 -24.22
N GLN A 240 12.38 -25.27 -23.05
CA GLN A 240 11.98 -26.67 -22.84
C GLN A 240 10.91 -26.73 -21.74
N ASP A 241 9.84 -27.46 -21.99
CA ASP A 241 8.89 -27.82 -20.96
C ASP A 241 9.48 -28.89 -20.03
N LEU A 242 9.98 -28.47 -18.89
CA LEU A 242 10.55 -29.37 -17.88
C LEU A 242 9.48 -30.07 -17.03
N LEU A 243 8.20 -29.73 -17.24
CA LEU A 243 7.05 -30.32 -16.58
C LEU A 243 6.18 -31.13 -17.56
N ALA A 244 6.68 -31.42 -18.79
CA ALA A 244 5.94 -32.10 -19.85
C ALA A 244 5.44 -33.49 -19.47
N ASP A 245 6.17 -34.20 -18.60
CA ASP A 245 5.82 -35.56 -18.15
C ASP A 245 4.73 -35.57 -17.05
N LEU A 246 4.34 -34.40 -16.51
CA LEU A 246 3.28 -34.32 -15.50
C LEU A 246 1.89 -34.27 -16.15
N ALA A 247 0.96 -35.04 -15.59
CA ALA A 247 -0.46 -34.90 -15.92
C ALA A 247 -0.93 -33.46 -15.56
N PRO A 248 -1.97 -32.90 -16.23
CA PRO A 248 -2.41 -31.54 -16.05
C PRO A 248 -2.69 -31.16 -14.57
N GLU A 249 -3.32 -32.04 -13.81
CA GLU A 249 -3.63 -31.85 -12.40
C GLU A 249 -2.35 -31.82 -11.54
N ALA A 250 -1.40 -32.71 -11.80
CA ALA A 250 -0.11 -32.75 -11.11
C ALA A 250 0.74 -31.52 -11.45
N ARG A 251 0.67 -31.04 -12.70
CA ARG A 251 1.32 -29.80 -13.13
C ARG A 251 0.74 -28.59 -12.41
N THR A 252 -0.58 -28.45 -12.38
CA THR A 252 -1.26 -27.37 -11.64
C THR A 252 -0.90 -27.42 -10.17
N HIS A 253 -0.92 -28.61 -9.57
CA HIS A 253 -0.52 -28.80 -8.18
C HIS A 253 0.93 -28.37 -7.94
N TYR A 254 1.87 -28.79 -8.81
CA TYR A 254 3.27 -28.39 -8.72
C TYR A 254 3.42 -26.86 -8.76
N LEU A 255 2.77 -26.18 -9.69
CA LEU A 255 2.87 -24.72 -9.84
C LEU A 255 2.32 -23.96 -8.64
N ARG A 256 1.27 -24.47 -7.99
CA ARG A 256 0.68 -23.84 -6.79
C ARG A 256 1.42 -24.18 -5.49
N THR A 257 2.06 -25.33 -5.39
CA THR A 257 2.66 -25.81 -4.12
C THR A 257 4.18 -25.72 -4.08
N THR A 258 4.83 -25.35 -5.18
CA THR A 258 6.27 -25.14 -5.24
C THR A 258 6.60 -23.67 -5.11
N GLY A 259 7.52 -23.31 -4.20
CA GLY A 259 8.02 -21.95 -4.06
C GLY A 259 8.81 -21.50 -5.29
N TYR A 260 8.61 -20.25 -5.72
CA TYR A 260 9.27 -19.72 -6.91
C TYR A 260 10.81 -19.81 -6.84
N PHE A 261 11.43 -19.57 -5.68
CA PHE A 261 12.88 -19.67 -5.53
C PHE A 261 13.39 -21.13 -5.57
N ASP A 262 12.57 -22.09 -5.15
CA ASP A 262 12.89 -23.52 -5.32
C ASP A 262 12.79 -23.92 -6.79
N PHE A 263 11.77 -23.46 -7.50
CA PHE A 263 11.65 -23.63 -8.95
C PHE A 263 12.85 -23.06 -9.71
N LEU A 264 13.28 -21.85 -9.39
CA LEU A 264 14.47 -21.23 -10.00
C LEU A 264 15.76 -22.01 -9.69
N ARG A 265 15.88 -22.61 -8.49
CA ARG A 265 17.01 -23.45 -8.11
C ARG A 265 16.97 -24.79 -8.85
N ASP A 266 15.87 -25.50 -8.75
CA ASP A 266 15.79 -26.92 -9.08
C ASP A 266 15.60 -27.15 -10.60
N LEU A 267 14.75 -26.37 -11.24
CA LEU A 267 14.53 -26.42 -12.69
C LEU A 267 15.34 -25.35 -13.44
N GLY A 268 15.44 -24.15 -12.90
CA GLY A 268 16.17 -23.05 -13.51
C GLY A 268 17.70 -23.17 -13.40
N GLY A 269 18.19 -23.93 -12.44
CA GLY A 269 19.63 -24.09 -12.17
C GLY A 269 20.31 -22.82 -11.66
N LEU A 270 19.54 -21.91 -11.04
CA LEU A 270 20.06 -20.64 -10.53
C LEU A 270 20.58 -20.78 -9.10
N GLY A 271 21.82 -20.37 -8.88
CA GLY A 271 22.42 -20.21 -7.55
C GLY A 271 21.83 -19.05 -6.75
N ALA A 272 22.24 -18.91 -5.50
CA ALA A 272 21.70 -17.87 -4.60
C ALA A 272 21.89 -16.45 -5.14
N GLU A 273 23.08 -16.13 -5.66
CA GLU A 273 23.40 -14.81 -6.22
C GLU A 273 22.49 -14.45 -7.40
N ALA A 274 22.28 -15.38 -8.34
CA ALA A 274 21.40 -15.15 -9.48
C ALA A 274 19.91 -14.99 -9.08
N ARG A 275 19.44 -15.79 -8.10
CA ARG A 275 18.05 -15.69 -7.59
C ARG A 275 17.79 -14.40 -6.83
N GLN A 276 18.82 -13.87 -6.13
CA GLN A 276 18.72 -12.63 -5.36
C GLN A 276 18.28 -11.43 -6.21
N LEU A 277 18.60 -11.43 -7.51
CA LEU A 277 18.16 -10.38 -8.44
C LEU A 277 16.63 -10.24 -8.50
N PHE A 278 15.91 -11.34 -8.32
CA PHE A 278 14.45 -11.38 -8.42
C PHE A 278 13.74 -11.16 -7.08
N SER A 279 14.46 -11.16 -5.97
CA SER A 279 13.90 -11.18 -4.61
C SER A 279 12.84 -10.08 -4.42
N LYS A 280 13.13 -8.85 -4.80
CA LYS A 280 12.28 -7.68 -4.57
C LYS A 280 11.37 -7.31 -5.73
N SER A 281 11.33 -8.14 -6.78
CA SER A 281 10.57 -7.82 -8.00
C SER A 281 9.04 -7.77 -7.79
N CYS A 282 8.54 -8.31 -6.67
CA CYS A 282 7.12 -8.33 -6.31
C CYS A 282 6.74 -7.30 -5.23
N HIS A 283 7.67 -6.44 -4.77
CA HIS A 283 7.37 -5.45 -3.74
C HIS A 283 6.24 -4.49 -4.16
N GLY A 284 6.20 -4.07 -5.43
CA GLY A 284 5.18 -3.16 -5.94
C GLY A 284 3.80 -3.79 -6.11
N SER A 285 3.73 -5.07 -6.45
CA SER A 285 2.49 -5.80 -6.73
C SER A 285 1.93 -6.52 -5.50
N TRP A 286 2.78 -7.18 -4.72
CA TRP A 286 2.37 -8.00 -3.58
C TRP A 286 2.77 -7.43 -2.22
N GLY A 287 3.74 -6.52 -2.16
CA GLY A 287 4.36 -6.09 -0.90
C GLY A 287 5.25 -7.16 -0.26
N LEU A 288 5.58 -8.21 -1.02
CA LEU A 288 6.32 -9.40 -0.60
C LEU A 288 7.57 -9.60 -1.46
N GLU A 289 8.52 -10.34 -0.92
CA GLU A 289 9.63 -10.88 -1.70
C GLU A 289 9.17 -12.10 -2.52
N ALA A 290 9.77 -12.29 -3.70
CA ALA A 290 9.38 -13.34 -4.65
C ALA A 290 9.53 -14.77 -4.09
N HIS A 291 10.37 -15.00 -3.06
CA HIS A 291 10.47 -16.30 -2.41
C HIS A 291 9.23 -16.69 -1.59
N CYS A 292 8.34 -15.73 -1.29
CA CYS A 292 7.08 -15.96 -0.59
C CYS A 292 5.97 -16.46 -1.53
N LEU A 293 6.18 -16.39 -2.85
CA LEU A 293 5.17 -16.72 -3.86
C LEU A 293 5.35 -18.14 -4.39
N SER A 294 4.24 -18.77 -4.77
CA SER A 294 4.24 -19.98 -5.59
C SER A 294 4.77 -19.68 -6.99
N VAL A 295 5.09 -20.74 -7.75
CA VAL A 295 5.46 -20.58 -9.16
C VAL A 295 4.31 -19.95 -9.94
N ALA A 296 3.07 -20.39 -9.72
CA ALA A 296 1.90 -19.86 -10.40
C ALA A 296 1.73 -18.36 -10.17
N GLU A 297 1.82 -17.91 -8.92
CA GLU A 297 1.70 -16.50 -8.55
C GLU A 297 2.84 -15.65 -9.13
N ALA A 298 4.08 -16.13 -9.03
CA ALA A 298 5.24 -15.42 -9.53
C ALA A 298 5.23 -15.27 -11.06
N LEU A 299 4.93 -16.33 -11.81
CA LEU A 299 4.80 -16.28 -13.27
C LEU A 299 3.59 -15.42 -13.69
N GLY A 300 2.47 -15.52 -12.97
CA GLY A 300 1.29 -14.67 -13.17
C GLY A 300 1.55 -13.19 -12.94
N ASP A 301 2.48 -12.85 -12.02
CA ASP A 301 2.95 -11.49 -11.78
C ASP A 301 4.02 -11.03 -12.81
N GLY A 302 4.38 -11.89 -13.78
CA GLY A 302 5.31 -11.58 -14.86
C GLY A 302 6.79 -11.80 -14.52
N LEU A 303 7.13 -12.58 -13.48
CA LEU A 303 8.50 -12.99 -13.25
C LEU A 303 8.95 -14.01 -14.30
N PRO A 304 10.27 -14.10 -14.57
CA PRO A 304 10.78 -15.01 -15.60
C PRO A 304 10.65 -16.49 -15.21
N GLY A 305 10.56 -17.36 -16.22
CA GLY A 305 10.50 -18.82 -16.04
C GLY A 305 9.47 -19.53 -16.91
N LEU A 306 8.64 -18.79 -17.68
CA LEU A 306 7.66 -19.37 -18.63
C LEU A 306 8.32 -20.34 -19.61
N ASN A 307 9.54 -20.01 -20.07
CA ASN A 307 10.33 -20.85 -20.97
C ASN A 307 10.68 -22.23 -20.40
N LEU A 308 10.68 -22.40 -19.08
CA LEU A 308 10.95 -23.68 -18.40
C LEU A 308 9.70 -24.58 -18.32
N ILE A 309 8.54 -24.01 -18.57
CA ILE A 309 7.25 -24.71 -18.55
C ILE A 309 6.60 -24.79 -19.95
N GLY A 310 7.39 -24.61 -21.00
CA GLY A 310 6.95 -24.70 -22.38
C GLY A 310 6.16 -23.50 -22.90
N GLU A 311 6.12 -22.40 -22.16
CA GLU A 311 5.46 -21.16 -22.57
C GLU A 311 6.47 -20.14 -23.08
N THR A 312 6.06 -19.34 -24.07
CA THR A 312 6.92 -18.29 -24.64
C THR A 312 6.52 -16.94 -24.08
N PRO A 313 7.44 -16.19 -23.45
CA PRO A 313 7.19 -14.81 -23.06
C PRO A 313 6.80 -13.95 -24.27
N SER A 314 5.77 -13.14 -24.15
CA SER A 314 5.25 -12.29 -25.24
C SER A 314 5.85 -10.89 -25.20
N GLU A 315 6.05 -10.27 -26.37
CA GLU A 315 6.32 -8.83 -26.50
C GLU A 315 5.08 -7.96 -26.21
N SER A 316 3.88 -8.53 -26.35
CA SER A 316 2.62 -7.84 -26.08
C SER A 316 2.04 -8.27 -24.72
N GLY A 317 1.06 -7.52 -24.23
CA GLY A 317 0.39 -7.84 -22.95
C GLY A 317 1.04 -7.27 -21.70
N TRP A 318 2.10 -6.48 -21.86
CA TRP A 318 2.77 -5.77 -20.77
C TRP A 318 2.12 -4.41 -20.45
N ASP A 319 1.16 -4.00 -21.26
CA ASP A 319 0.38 -2.80 -20.98
C ASP A 319 -0.48 -3.03 -19.73
N TYR A 320 -0.30 -2.17 -18.74
CA TYR A 320 -1.18 -2.13 -17.58
C TYR A 320 -2.16 -0.97 -17.78
N PRO A 321 -3.38 -1.24 -18.27
CA PRO A 321 -4.25 -0.21 -18.80
C PRO A 321 -4.98 0.62 -17.72
N ALA A 322 -4.45 0.69 -16.51
CA ALA A 322 -5.07 1.44 -15.41
C ALA A 322 -5.28 2.91 -15.76
N ALA A 323 -6.31 3.50 -15.17
CA ALA A 323 -6.54 4.94 -15.20
C ALA A 323 -5.94 5.57 -13.93
N PHE A 324 -5.50 6.84 -14.05
CA PHE A 324 -4.80 7.53 -12.98
C PHE A 324 -5.31 8.96 -12.78
N PHE A 325 -5.29 9.39 -11.51
CA PHE A 325 -5.15 10.79 -11.15
C PHE A 325 -3.70 11.07 -10.71
N PRO A 326 -3.23 12.32 -10.77
CA PRO A 326 -1.83 12.65 -10.46
C PRO A 326 -1.48 12.46 -8.98
N ASP A 327 -2.47 12.43 -8.09
CA ASP A 327 -2.38 12.09 -6.67
C ASP A 327 -2.94 10.69 -6.35
N GLY A 328 -3.07 9.85 -7.38
CA GLY A 328 -3.67 8.52 -7.28
C GLY A 328 -5.14 8.58 -6.86
N ASN A 329 -5.59 7.57 -6.12
CA ASN A 329 -6.99 7.47 -5.69
C ASN A 329 -7.37 8.47 -4.58
N ALA A 330 -6.44 9.35 -4.15
CA ALA A 330 -6.78 10.48 -3.30
C ALA A 330 -7.82 11.40 -3.95
N SER A 331 -7.79 11.58 -5.27
CA SER A 331 -8.84 12.30 -6.02
C SER A 331 -10.21 11.64 -5.87
N ILE A 332 -10.32 10.30 -5.83
CA ILE A 332 -11.59 9.59 -5.57
C ILE A 332 -12.09 9.88 -4.15
N ALA A 333 -11.20 9.80 -3.14
CA ALA A 333 -11.57 10.13 -1.77
C ALA A 333 -12.03 11.59 -1.64
N ARG A 334 -11.36 12.52 -2.32
CA ARG A 334 -11.72 13.96 -2.34
C ARG A 334 -13.06 14.20 -3.03
N LEU A 335 -13.36 13.52 -4.13
CA LEU A 335 -14.67 13.56 -4.76
C LEU A 335 -15.78 13.07 -3.83
N LEU A 336 -15.56 11.96 -3.12
CA LEU A 336 -16.50 11.47 -2.11
C LEU A 336 -16.72 12.49 -0.99
N VAL A 337 -15.65 13.06 -0.44
CA VAL A 337 -15.74 14.09 0.61
C VAL A 337 -16.50 15.31 0.11
N SER A 338 -16.26 15.79 -1.11
CA SER A 338 -16.98 16.94 -1.67
C SER A 338 -18.48 16.67 -1.88
N ARG A 339 -18.86 15.43 -2.17
CA ARG A 339 -20.28 15.02 -2.25
C ARG A 339 -20.94 14.96 -0.87
N LEU A 340 -20.21 14.46 0.14
CA LEU A 340 -20.69 14.32 1.51
C LEU A 340 -20.74 15.67 2.24
N ILE A 341 -19.76 16.53 2.00
CA ILE A 341 -19.57 17.83 2.68
C ILE A 341 -19.25 18.90 1.62
N PRO A 342 -20.24 19.42 0.89
CA PRO A 342 -19.99 20.41 -0.17
C PRO A 342 -19.30 21.70 0.30
N ALA A 343 -19.32 21.98 1.60
CA ALA A 343 -18.67 23.16 2.19
C ALA A 343 -17.12 23.10 2.13
N VAL A 344 -16.51 21.95 1.86
CA VAL A 344 -15.03 21.83 1.81
C VAL A 344 -14.41 22.52 0.61
N ALA A 345 -15.13 22.63 -0.50
CA ALA A 345 -14.71 23.35 -1.69
C ALA A 345 -15.91 23.61 -2.63
N LYS A 346 -15.85 24.67 -3.42
CA LYS A 346 -16.90 25.02 -4.39
C LYS A 346 -16.65 24.35 -5.74
N ASP A 347 -17.73 24.02 -6.43
CA ASP A 347 -17.73 23.58 -7.85
C ASP A 347 -16.76 22.44 -8.16
N VAL A 348 -16.63 21.49 -7.23
CA VAL A 348 -15.71 20.34 -7.35
C VAL A 348 -16.24 19.36 -8.40
N THR A 349 -15.40 19.05 -9.39
CA THR A 349 -15.65 18.05 -10.43
C THR A 349 -14.46 17.12 -10.58
N ALA A 350 -14.65 15.96 -11.22
CA ALA A 350 -13.52 15.07 -11.53
C ALA A 350 -12.46 15.73 -12.42
N THR A 351 -12.85 16.73 -13.22
CA THR A 351 -11.91 17.47 -14.10
C THR A 351 -11.17 18.60 -13.41
N SER A 352 -11.47 18.93 -12.14
CA SER A 352 -10.79 19.97 -11.35
C SER A 352 -10.21 19.47 -10.04
N ILE A 353 -10.53 18.24 -9.64
CA ILE A 353 -10.28 17.72 -8.29
C ILE A 353 -8.80 17.73 -7.87
N ALA A 354 -7.91 17.47 -8.81
CA ALA A 354 -6.47 17.37 -8.50
C ALA A 354 -5.85 18.72 -8.13
N THR A 355 -6.41 19.83 -8.63
CA THR A 355 -5.89 21.19 -8.35
C THR A 355 -6.71 21.94 -7.30
N GLN A 356 -7.84 21.36 -6.86
CA GLN A 356 -8.75 22.00 -5.92
C GLN A 356 -8.18 21.99 -4.50
N ALA A 357 -8.09 23.12 -3.83
CA ALA A 357 -7.82 23.19 -2.39
C ALA A 357 -9.08 22.87 -1.58
N PHE A 358 -8.94 22.18 -0.44
CA PHE A 358 -10.04 21.85 0.46
C PHE A 358 -9.91 22.60 1.79
N ASP A 359 -11.03 23.14 2.27
CA ASP A 359 -11.13 23.68 3.63
C ASP A 359 -11.35 22.53 4.64
N TYR A 360 -10.28 22.16 5.34
CA TYR A 360 -10.33 21.15 6.40
C TYR A 360 -11.12 21.62 7.63
N GLY A 361 -11.27 22.93 7.82
CA GLY A 361 -12.13 23.50 8.85
C GLY A 361 -13.60 23.18 8.66
N ALA A 362 -14.02 22.93 7.41
CA ALA A 362 -15.39 22.57 7.08
C ALA A 362 -15.74 21.08 7.34
N LEU A 363 -14.77 20.22 7.68
CA LEU A 363 -15.03 18.77 7.81
C LEU A 363 -15.89 18.37 9.01
N ASP A 364 -15.83 19.08 10.14
CA ASP A 364 -16.54 18.72 11.39
C ASP A 364 -17.35 19.88 11.96
N GLN A 365 -18.26 20.45 11.15
CA GLN A 365 -19.15 21.53 11.56
C GLN A 365 -20.48 20.99 12.11
N ALA A 366 -20.92 21.49 13.26
CA ALA A 366 -22.09 20.97 13.99
C ALA A 366 -23.41 21.00 13.20
N ALA A 367 -23.55 21.95 12.28
CA ALA A 367 -24.76 22.13 11.46
C ALA A 367 -24.87 21.15 10.28
N GLN A 368 -23.82 20.39 9.98
CA GLN A 368 -23.79 19.47 8.84
C GLN A 368 -24.39 18.12 9.18
N SER A 369 -25.05 17.49 8.21
CA SER A 369 -25.57 16.13 8.34
C SER A 369 -24.44 15.08 8.33
N VAL A 370 -23.38 15.32 7.54
CA VAL A 370 -22.17 14.47 7.54
C VAL A 370 -20.99 15.24 8.10
N ARG A 371 -20.24 14.60 8.97
CA ARG A 371 -19.08 15.18 9.63
C ARG A 371 -17.93 14.19 9.60
N ILE A 372 -16.72 14.67 9.32
CA ILE A 372 -15.48 13.90 9.37
C ILE A 372 -14.62 14.45 10.48
N ARG A 373 -14.35 13.64 11.48
CA ARG A 373 -13.53 14.01 12.65
C ARG A 373 -12.20 13.31 12.58
N LEU A 374 -11.19 14.05 12.16
CA LEU A 374 -9.82 13.59 12.04
C LEU A 374 -9.10 13.56 13.40
N SER A 375 -7.92 12.89 13.45
CA SER A 375 -7.11 12.69 14.66
C SER A 375 -7.94 12.12 15.82
N SER A 376 -8.83 11.17 15.50
CA SER A 376 -9.82 10.59 16.41
C SER A 376 -9.77 9.06 16.37
N THR A 377 -8.92 8.49 17.21
CA THR A 377 -8.67 7.04 17.25
C THR A 377 -9.78 6.31 18.02
N VAL A 378 -10.55 5.46 17.35
CA VAL A 378 -11.55 4.60 18.00
C VAL A 378 -10.84 3.50 18.79
N VAL A 379 -11.20 3.35 20.06
CA VAL A 379 -10.58 2.41 21.00
C VAL A 379 -11.57 1.42 21.63
N ARG A 380 -12.88 1.64 21.46
CA ARG A 380 -13.90 0.73 21.97
C ARG A 380 -15.21 0.92 21.22
N VAL A 381 -15.83 -0.19 20.83
CA VAL A 381 -17.18 -0.24 20.27
C VAL A 381 -17.97 -1.32 21.01
N ASN A 382 -19.16 -0.99 21.46
CA ASN A 382 -20.04 -1.92 22.17
C ASN A 382 -21.51 -1.62 21.87
N GLN A 383 -22.37 -2.61 21.99
CA GLN A 383 -23.81 -2.45 21.75
C GLN A 383 -24.58 -2.52 23.07
N SER A 384 -25.55 -1.63 23.26
CA SER A 384 -26.43 -1.63 24.43
C SER A 384 -27.73 -0.87 24.13
N GLY A 385 -28.85 -1.46 24.48
CA GLY A 385 -30.17 -0.81 24.36
C GLY A 385 -30.53 -0.42 22.92
N GLY A 386 -30.17 -1.23 21.94
CA GLY A 386 -30.44 -0.98 20.52
C GLY A 386 -29.56 0.11 19.87
N LEU A 387 -28.59 0.63 20.60
CA LEU A 387 -27.61 1.61 20.12
C LEU A 387 -26.19 1.05 20.20
N VAL A 388 -25.31 1.60 19.36
CA VAL A 388 -23.88 1.34 19.38
C VAL A 388 -23.18 2.52 20.07
N GLY A 389 -22.40 2.22 21.12
CA GLY A 389 -21.51 3.16 21.76
C GLY A 389 -20.12 3.10 21.11
N VAL A 390 -19.64 4.23 20.60
CA VAL A 390 -18.32 4.34 19.98
C VAL A 390 -17.45 5.28 20.82
N ARG A 391 -16.39 4.72 21.41
CA ARG A 391 -15.42 5.48 22.21
C ARG A 391 -14.17 5.75 21.38
N TYR A 392 -13.75 7.01 21.37
CA TYR A 392 -12.56 7.42 20.65
C TYR A 392 -11.72 8.41 21.47
N LEU A 393 -10.47 8.53 21.09
CA LEU A 393 -9.51 9.46 21.66
C LEU A 393 -9.24 10.60 20.67
N LYS A 394 -9.23 11.83 21.18
CA LYS A 394 -8.82 13.02 20.44
C LYS A 394 -8.09 13.98 21.38
N GLY A 395 -6.88 14.43 21.00
CA GLY A 395 -6.09 15.35 21.84
C GLY A 395 -5.84 14.83 23.27
N GLY A 396 -5.62 13.52 23.44
CA GLY A 396 -5.41 12.87 24.75
C GLY A 396 -6.67 12.68 25.60
N GLN A 397 -7.83 13.14 25.14
CA GLN A 397 -9.10 12.98 25.85
C GLN A 397 -9.96 11.88 25.22
N ALA A 398 -10.70 11.14 26.08
CA ALA A 398 -11.64 10.13 25.63
C ALA A 398 -13.05 10.71 25.48
N PHE A 399 -13.72 10.39 24.39
CA PHE A 399 -15.10 10.75 24.09
C PHE A 399 -15.91 9.49 23.75
N GLU A 400 -17.22 9.55 23.98
CA GLU A 400 -18.15 8.50 23.57
C GLU A 400 -19.36 9.14 22.89
N VAL A 401 -19.67 8.65 21.70
CA VAL A 401 -20.90 8.95 20.94
C VAL A 401 -21.76 7.71 20.82
N LYS A 402 -23.04 7.90 20.57
CA LYS A 402 -23.98 6.81 20.29
C LYS A 402 -24.46 6.88 18.84
N ALA A 403 -24.68 5.72 18.24
CA ALA A 403 -25.22 5.59 16.89
C ALA A 403 -26.30 4.51 16.82
N ARG A 404 -27.21 4.63 15.84
CA ARG A 404 -28.17 3.57 15.49
C ARG A 404 -27.46 2.44 14.78
N HIS A 405 -26.56 2.78 13.85
CA HIS A 405 -25.76 1.85 13.06
C HIS A 405 -24.28 2.25 13.09
N THR A 406 -23.40 1.28 12.93
CA THR A 406 -21.95 1.54 12.81
C THR A 406 -21.35 0.68 11.71
N VAL A 407 -20.60 1.30 10.80
CA VAL A 407 -19.78 0.63 9.79
C VAL A 407 -18.33 0.67 10.24
N MET A 408 -17.74 -0.51 10.43
CA MET A 408 -16.32 -0.68 10.73
C MET A 408 -15.55 -0.74 9.41
N ALA A 409 -15.02 0.40 8.96
CA ALA A 409 -14.25 0.54 7.71
C ALA A 409 -12.75 0.71 7.98
N CYS A 410 -12.28 0.16 9.09
CA CYS A 410 -10.87 0.12 9.51
C CYS A 410 -10.30 -1.29 9.33
N TYR A 411 -9.00 -1.46 9.59
CA TYR A 411 -8.33 -2.77 9.47
C TYR A 411 -8.99 -3.84 10.32
N HIS A 412 -9.26 -5.02 9.74
CA HIS A 412 -9.87 -6.13 10.45
C HIS A 412 -9.01 -6.59 11.64
N SER A 413 -7.71 -6.52 11.54
CA SER A 413 -6.79 -6.95 12.59
C SER A 413 -6.92 -6.18 13.92
N ILE A 414 -7.53 -4.98 13.95
CA ILE A 414 -7.77 -4.22 15.18
C ILE A 414 -9.12 -4.56 15.84
N LEU A 415 -10.08 -5.07 15.07
CA LEU A 415 -11.46 -5.29 15.52
C LEU A 415 -11.58 -6.22 16.74
N PRO A 416 -10.82 -7.32 16.85
CA PRO A 416 -10.87 -8.18 18.04
C PRO A 416 -10.62 -7.46 19.36
N TYR A 417 -9.87 -6.37 19.32
CA TYR A 417 -9.49 -5.58 20.49
C TYR A 417 -10.50 -4.47 20.82
N ILE A 418 -11.00 -3.77 19.79
CA ILE A 418 -11.91 -2.64 19.98
C ILE A 418 -13.38 -3.05 20.03
N CYS A 419 -13.74 -4.26 19.53
CA CYS A 419 -15.09 -4.83 19.53
C CYS A 419 -15.11 -6.14 20.36
N PRO A 420 -15.00 -6.10 21.70
CA PRO A 420 -14.82 -7.29 22.53
C PRO A 420 -16.01 -8.23 22.53
N ASP A 421 -17.20 -7.74 22.18
CA ASP A 421 -18.44 -8.51 22.21
C ASP A 421 -18.63 -9.41 20.97
N LEU A 422 -17.73 -9.30 19.97
CA LEU A 422 -17.75 -10.15 18.78
C LEU A 422 -17.56 -11.64 19.14
N PRO A 423 -18.18 -12.56 18.40
CA PRO A 423 -17.96 -14.00 18.53
C PRO A 423 -16.46 -14.37 18.42
N ALA A 424 -16.04 -15.39 19.16
CA ALA A 424 -14.65 -15.82 19.17
C ALA A 424 -14.14 -16.23 17.77
N GLU A 425 -14.97 -16.93 17.00
CA GLU A 425 -14.67 -17.35 15.63
C GLU A 425 -14.46 -16.15 14.71
N GLN A 426 -15.35 -15.14 14.78
CA GLN A 426 -15.20 -13.92 13.98
C GLN A 426 -13.92 -13.15 14.33
N LYS A 427 -13.57 -13.07 15.65
CA LYS A 427 -12.30 -12.47 16.07
C LYS A 427 -11.09 -13.22 15.55
N ALA A 428 -11.12 -14.56 15.56
CA ALA A 428 -10.06 -15.39 15.01
C ALA A 428 -9.90 -15.17 13.51
N ALA A 429 -11.00 -15.11 12.78
CA ALA A 429 -11.03 -14.82 11.35
C ALA A 429 -10.48 -13.40 11.01
N GLN A 430 -10.80 -12.39 11.81
CA GLN A 430 -10.25 -11.05 11.67
C GLN A 430 -8.75 -10.99 11.97
N ALA A 431 -8.28 -11.75 12.97
CA ALA A 431 -6.85 -11.82 13.33
C ALA A 431 -6.01 -12.63 12.31
N TYR A 432 -6.63 -13.50 11.52
CA TYR A 432 -5.99 -14.28 10.47
C TYR A 432 -5.43 -13.38 9.36
N GLN A 433 -6.13 -12.30 9.02
CA GLN A 433 -5.84 -11.40 7.92
C GLN A 433 -4.68 -10.45 8.25
N VAL A 434 -3.45 -10.92 8.12
CA VAL A 434 -2.24 -10.11 8.34
C VAL A 434 -1.88 -9.39 7.05
N LYS A 435 -1.96 -8.06 7.05
CA LYS A 435 -1.72 -7.18 5.90
C LYS A 435 -0.22 -7.07 5.57
N TYR A 436 0.09 -6.72 4.34
CA TYR A 436 1.46 -6.58 3.84
C TYR A 436 1.99 -5.16 4.01
N PRO A 437 3.23 -4.96 4.52
CA PRO A 437 3.80 -3.63 4.69
C PRO A 437 4.22 -3.02 3.35
N LEU A 438 4.04 -1.70 3.21
CA LEU A 438 4.45 -0.93 2.03
C LEU A 438 5.05 0.41 2.42
N VAL A 439 6.03 0.87 1.65
CA VAL A 439 6.59 2.22 1.73
C VAL A 439 6.53 2.87 0.36
N LEU A 440 5.91 4.04 0.31
CA LEU A 440 5.90 4.90 -0.87
C LEU A 440 6.52 6.24 -0.48
N THR A 441 7.65 6.57 -1.10
CA THR A 441 8.36 7.82 -0.81
C THR A 441 8.32 8.74 -2.02
N ASN A 442 7.79 9.95 -1.84
CA ASN A 442 7.80 10.97 -2.89
C ASN A 442 8.88 12.01 -2.60
N VAL A 443 9.70 12.25 -3.61
CA VAL A 443 10.82 13.18 -3.56
C VAL A 443 10.61 14.28 -4.58
N LEU A 444 10.46 15.52 -4.12
CA LEU A 444 10.50 16.67 -5.02
C LEU A 444 11.96 16.97 -5.35
N ILE A 445 12.32 16.84 -6.62
CA ILE A 445 13.63 17.22 -7.16
C ILE A 445 13.56 18.55 -7.90
N ARG A 446 14.67 19.30 -7.88
CA ARG A 446 14.78 20.63 -8.51
C ARG A 446 14.62 20.60 -10.02
N SER A 447 15.07 19.52 -10.66
CA SER A 447 15.04 19.36 -12.11
C SER A 447 15.05 17.90 -12.52
N LYS A 448 14.27 17.56 -13.55
CA LYS A 448 14.29 16.22 -14.17
C LYS A 448 15.38 16.04 -15.22
N LYS A 449 16.18 17.06 -15.52
CA LYS A 449 17.25 16.99 -16.53
C LYS A 449 18.16 15.77 -16.40
N PRO A 450 18.60 15.32 -15.19
CA PRO A 450 19.41 14.12 -15.06
C PRO A 450 18.72 12.85 -15.60
N PHE A 451 17.41 12.70 -15.36
CA PHE A 451 16.61 11.60 -15.92
C PHE A 451 16.55 11.69 -17.46
N ASP A 452 16.32 12.90 -18.00
CA ASP A 452 16.26 13.13 -19.45
C ASP A 452 17.62 12.82 -20.11
N GLN A 453 18.75 13.22 -19.48
CA GLN A 453 20.11 12.94 -19.98
C GLN A 453 20.43 11.45 -20.02
N LEU A 454 20.00 10.70 -19.03
CA LEU A 454 20.19 9.26 -18.96
C LEU A 454 19.17 8.49 -19.82
N GLY A 455 18.13 9.18 -20.32
CA GLY A 455 17.06 8.57 -21.09
C GLY A 455 16.27 7.54 -20.28
N ILE A 456 16.03 7.80 -18.97
CA ILE A 456 15.32 6.89 -18.07
C ILE A 456 14.07 7.54 -17.47
N HIS A 457 13.06 6.70 -17.19
CA HIS A 457 11.82 7.12 -16.56
C HIS A 457 11.52 6.29 -15.30
N GLY A 458 11.74 4.98 -15.35
CA GLY A 458 11.61 4.04 -14.24
C GLY A 458 12.90 3.25 -14.03
N VAL A 459 13.15 2.87 -12.79
CA VAL A 459 14.37 2.12 -12.43
C VAL A 459 14.02 1.05 -11.40
N SER A 460 14.48 -0.20 -11.64
CA SER A 460 14.54 -1.25 -10.61
C SER A 460 15.86 -1.16 -9.85
N CYS A 461 15.77 -1.35 -8.53
CA CYS A 461 16.90 -1.29 -7.60
C CYS A 461 16.93 -2.55 -6.73
N PRO A 462 17.39 -3.70 -7.24
CA PRO A 462 17.25 -5.01 -6.57
C PRO A 462 17.99 -5.10 -5.23
N GLY A 463 19.04 -4.30 -5.01
CA GLY A 463 19.79 -4.24 -3.76
C GLY A 463 19.13 -3.38 -2.66
N ARG A 464 18.17 -2.51 -3.00
CA ARG A 464 17.70 -1.43 -2.13
C ARG A 464 16.38 -1.74 -1.41
N MET A 465 16.09 -0.98 -0.34
CA MET A 465 14.79 -1.01 0.36
C MET A 465 13.65 -0.59 -0.57
N HIS A 466 13.85 0.50 -1.31
CA HIS A 466 12.94 0.87 -2.39
C HIS A 466 13.33 0.10 -3.65
N ALA A 467 12.60 -0.96 -3.93
CA ALA A 467 12.88 -1.87 -5.05
C ALA A 467 12.74 -1.22 -6.44
N SER A 468 12.01 -0.10 -6.51
CA SER A 468 11.84 0.65 -7.75
C SER A 468 11.56 2.13 -7.49
N LEU A 469 11.84 2.94 -8.50
CA LEU A 469 11.44 4.35 -8.54
C LEU A 469 10.95 4.74 -9.93
N PHE A 470 10.11 5.78 -9.98
CA PHE A 470 9.53 6.33 -11.21
C PHE A 470 9.51 7.85 -11.16
N LEU A 471 9.86 8.47 -12.28
CA LEU A 471 9.63 9.89 -12.49
C LEU A 471 8.13 10.09 -12.76
N MET A 472 7.42 10.75 -11.84
CA MET A 472 5.98 10.98 -11.93
C MET A 472 5.68 12.11 -12.91
N ASN A 473 5.59 11.76 -14.18
CA ASN A 473 5.26 12.69 -15.26
C ASN A 473 4.22 12.07 -16.20
N GLY A 474 3.62 12.88 -17.05
CA GLY A 474 2.68 12.37 -18.05
C GLY A 474 1.28 12.04 -17.56
N ILE A 475 0.91 12.43 -16.32
CA ILE A 475 -0.45 12.27 -15.79
C ILE A 475 -1.10 13.66 -15.76
N ASN A 476 -1.87 14.01 -16.81
CA ASN A 476 -2.50 15.31 -16.98
C ASN A 476 -4.02 15.20 -16.82
N THR A 477 -4.46 14.83 -15.62
CA THR A 477 -5.85 14.55 -15.30
C THR A 477 -6.33 15.36 -14.10
N GLY A 478 -7.64 15.50 -13.93
CA GLY A 478 -8.23 16.19 -12.79
C GLY A 478 -7.90 17.69 -12.72
N GLY A 479 -7.63 18.33 -13.84
CA GLY A 479 -7.23 19.74 -13.92
C GLY A 479 -5.75 19.98 -13.66
N TYR A 480 -4.97 18.94 -13.40
CA TYR A 480 -3.53 19.04 -13.24
C TYR A 480 -2.82 18.89 -14.57
N GLU A 481 -1.92 19.80 -14.86
CA GLU A 481 -1.08 19.78 -16.06
C GLU A 481 0.40 19.65 -15.66
N HIS A 482 0.98 18.54 -16.03
CA HIS A 482 2.42 18.33 -15.93
C HIS A 482 3.07 18.68 -17.26
N ALA A 483 3.87 19.73 -17.29
CA ALA A 483 4.59 20.10 -18.50
C ALA A 483 5.68 19.06 -18.81
N LEU A 484 5.39 18.09 -19.67
CA LEU A 484 6.30 17.00 -20.06
C LEU A 484 7.66 17.52 -20.56
N ASN A 485 7.68 18.68 -21.21
CA ASN A 485 8.89 19.30 -21.76
C ASN A 485 9.53 20.33 -20.82
N ASP A 486 8.96 20.57 -19.62
CA ASP A 486 9.56 21.47 -18.63
C ASP A 486 10.71 20.74 -17.92
N PRO A 487 11.96 21.20 -18.02
CA PRO A 487 13.08 20.60 -17.31
C PRO A 487 13.11 20.97 -15.83
N GLY A 488 12.07 21.63 -15.33
CA GLY A 488 11.95 22.12 -13.96
C GLY A 488 11.74 21.02 -12.92
N ALA A 489 11.22 21.44 -11.78
CA ALA A 489 10.98 20.53 -10.66
C ALA A 489 10.01 19.39 -11.03
N ALA A 490 10.28 18.21 -10.47
CA ALA A 490 9.48 17.01 -10.70
C ALA A 490 9.41 16.16 -9.43
N VAL A 491 8.45 15.25 -9.37
CA VAL A 491 8.32 14.26 -8.28
C VAL A 491 8.87 12.92 -8.76
N VAL A 492 9.75 12.33 -7.95
CA VAL A 492 10.19 10.94 -8.08
C VAL A 492 9.50 10.12 -7.00
N ALA A 493 8.75 9.11 -7.40
CA ALA A 493 8.09 8.19 -6.49
C ALA A 493 8.93 6.91 -6.33
N PHE A 494 9.24 6.55 -5.10
CA PHE A 494 9.95 5.33 -4.72
C PHE A 494 8.98 4.34 -4.12
N TRP A 495 9.08 3.09 -4.52
CA TRP A 495 8.23 2.02 -4.04
C TRP A 495 9.04 0.86 -3.48
N GLY A 496 8.62 0.39 -2.31
CA GLY A 496 9.29 -0.71 -1.65
C GLY A 496 8.46 -1.32 -0.54
N SER A 497 9.04 -2.34 0.06
CA SER A 497 8.52 -2.98 1.25
C SER A 497 9.70 -3.32 2.16
N LEU A 498 9.42 -3.44 3.46
CA LEU A 498 10.36 -4.05 4.40
C LEU A 498 9.92 -5.50 4.58
N SER A 499 10.63 -6.39 3.91
CA SER A 499 10.47 -7.82 4.12
C SER A 499 11.70 -8.34 4.86
N PRO A 500 11.54 -9.10 5.95
CA PRO A 500 12.68 -9.77 6.56
C PRO A 500 13.22 -10.78 5.54
N PRO A 501 14.53 -11.06 5.57
CA PRO A 501 15.09 -12.14 4.77
C PRO A 501 14.38 -13.45 5.12
N ALA A 502 14.35 -14.40 4.17
CA ALA A 502 13.76 -15.72 4.37
C ALA A 502 14.16 -16.30 5.73
N SER A 503 13.18 -16.53 6.58
CA SER A 503 13.40 -17.00 7.95
C SER A 503 12.61 -18.29 8.19
N ALA A 504 12.92 -18.99 9.28
CA ALA A 504 12.16 -20.15 9.72
C ALA A 504 10.76 -19.81 10.28
N LEU A 505 10.39 -18.51 10.32
CA LEU A 505 9.09 -18.05 10.75
C LEU A 505 8.05 -18.26 9.64
N ASP A 506 6.79 -18.51 10.03
CA ASP A 506 5.69 -18.46 9.08
C ASP A 506 5.52 -17.04 8.50
N LEU A 507 4.86 -16.92 7.35
CA LEU A 507 4.72 -15.64 6.64
C LEU A 507 4.06 -14.56 7.51
N ARG A 508 3.02 -14.92 8.31
CA ARG A 508 2.32 -13.94 9.14
C ARG A 508 3.21 -13.39 10.25
N ALA A 509 4.08 -14.23 10.81
CA ALA A 509 5.08 -13.81 11.79
C ALA A 509 6.15 -12.91 11.15
N GLN A 510 6.61 -13.26 9.93
CA GLN A 510 7.52 -12.41 9.15
C GLN A 510 6.91 -11.03 8.89
N LEU A 511 5.65 -10.97 8.43
CA LEU A 511 4.95 -9.71 8.17
C LEU A 511 4.78 -8.85 9.42
N ARG A 512 4.51 -9.47 10.59
CA ARG A 512 4.45 -8.73 11.88
C ARG A 512 5.81 -8.13 12.23
N ALA A 513 6.90 -8.88 12.07
CA ALA A 513 8.26 -8.39 12.29
C ALA A 513 8.61 -7.23 11.34
N SER A 514 8.27 -7.34 10.06
CA SER A 514 8.46 -6.27 9.07
C SER A 514 7.74 -4.98 9.44
N ARG A 515 6.50 -5.09 9.93
CA ARG A 515 5.72 -3.93 10.39
C ARG A 515 6.36 -3.25 11.60
N GLU A 516 6.87 -4.01 12.56
CA GLU A 516 7.58 -3.48 13.73
C GLU A 516 8.86 -2.78 13.31
N GLN A 517 9.64 -3.37 12.41
CA GLN A 517 10.83 -2.76 11.86
C GLN A 517 10.51 -1.46 11.12
N MET A 518 9.48 -1.44 10.28
CA MET A 518 9.05 -0.25 9.53
C MET A 518 8.69 0.90 10.48
N LEU A 519 7.97 0.63 11.56
CA LEU A 519 7.58 1.65 12.53
C LEU A 519 8.75 2.14 13.38
N ALA A 520 9.76 1.30 13.61
CA ALA A 520 10.96 1.65 14.36
C ALA A 520 11.93 2.54 13.58
N LEU A 521 11.90 2.50 12.24
CA LEU A 521 12.78 3.32 11.41
C LEU A 521 12.40 4.81 11.51
N PRO A 522 13.35 5.69 11.86
CA PRO A 522 13.14 7.14 11.85
C PRO A 522 13.15 7.68 10.40
N PHE A 523 12.71 8.92 10.23
CA PHE A 523 12.69 9.58 8.91
C PHE A 523 14.08 9.61 8.26
N GLU A 524 15.12 9.85 9.03
CA GLU A 524 16.50 9.97 8.57
C GLU A 524 17.02 8.70 7.89
N ALA A 525 16.51 7.52 8.27
CA ALA A 525 16.86 6.26 7.62
C ALA A 525 16.31 6.20 6.19
N TYR A 526 15.08 6.64 5.99
CA TYR A 526 14.46 6.74 4.66
C TYR A 526 15.09 7.85 3.82
N GLU A 527 15.41 8.99 4.42
CA GLU A 527 16.11 10.08 3.75
C GLU A 527 17.49 9.65 3.27
N SER A 528 18.25 8.95 4.10
CA SER A 528 19.59 8.43 3.74
C SER A 528 19.51 7.45 2.56
N GLU A 529 18.53 6.57 2.56
CA GLU A 529 18.26 5.65 1.44
C GLU A 529 17.95 6.41 0.13
N VAL A 530 17.06 7.41 0.19
CA VAL A 530 16.73 8.24 -0.98
C VAL A 530 17.95 8.96 -1.53
N ARG A 531 18.78 9.55 -0.64
CA ARG A 531 20.00 10.27 -1.01
C ARG A 531 21.03 9.34 -1.64
N LEU A 532 21.20 8.15 -1.09
CA LEU A 532 22.10 7.13 -1.64
C LEU A 532 21.65 6.72 -3.04
N VAL A 533 20.38 6.38 -3.22
CA VAL A 533 19.85 5.93 -4.51
C VAL A 533 19.93 7.03 -5.56
N LEU A 534 19.46 8.25 -5.28
CA LEU A 534 19.50 9.34 -6.26
C LEU A 534 20.93 9.80 -6.53
N GLY A 535 21.82 9.78 -5.52
CA GLY A 535 23.23 10.14 -5.69
C GLY A 535 23.96 9.15 -6.57
N GLY A 536 23.84 7.84 -6.31
CA GLY A 536 24.47 6.80 -7.12
C GLY A 536 23.88 6.68 -8.52
N LEU A 537 22.57 6.85 -8.66
CA LEU A 537 21.88 6.75 -9.95
C LEU A 537 22.12 7.96 -10.87
N LEU A 538 22.06 9.18 -10.34
CA LEU A 538 22.00 10.41 -11.11
C LEU A 538 23.25 11.30 -10.97
N GLY A 539 24.20 10.92 -10.11
CA GLY A 539 25.39 11.74 -9.80
C GLY A 539 26.22 12.07 -11.04
N ASP A 540 26.49 11.08 -11.90
CA ASP A 540 27.23 11.26 -13.15
C ASP A 540 26.50 12.12 -14.19
N ALA A 541 25.16 12.25 -14.06
CA ALA A 541 24.33 13.18 -14.84
C ALA A 541 24.22 14.58 -14.19
N GLY A 542 25.10 14.91 -13.22
CA GLY A 542 25.19 16.21 -12.57
C GLY A 542 24.19 16.48 -11.46
N PHE A 543 23.50 15.46 -10.96
CA PHE A 543 22.62 15.58 -9.79
C PHE A 543 23.45 15.70 -8.51
N ASN A 544 23.10 16.69 -7.69
CA ASN A 544 23.69 16.87 -6.37
C ASN A 544 22.60 16.74 -5.30
N VAL A 545 22.72 15.76 -4.42
CA VAL A 545 21.69 15.39 -3.43
C VAL A 545 21.35 16.54 -2.48
N ASP A 546 22.32 17.39 -2.12
CA ASP A 546 22.10 18.51 -1.18
C ASP A 546 21.44 19.71 -1.86
N ARG A 547 21.72 19.92 -3.15
CA ARG A 547 21.19 21.02 -3.92
C ARG A 547 19.81 20.66 -4.53
N ASP A 548 19.66 19.47 -5.02
CA ASP A 548 18.60 19.10 -5.96
C ASP A 548 17.43 18.35 -5.31
N ILE A 549 17.58 17.77 -4.11
CA ILE A 549 16.46 17.26 -3.32
C ILE A 549 15.83 18.42 -2.55
N LEU A 550 14.58 18.75 -2.87
CA LEU A 550 13.87 19.89 -2.27
C LEU A 550 12.97 19.48 -1.11
N ALA A 551 12.32 18.34 -1.21
CA ALA A 551 11.44 17.80 -0.16
C ALA A 551 11.31 16.28 -0.29
N ILE A 552 11.07 15.61 0.86
CA ILE A 552 10.84 14.17 0.93
C ILE A 552 9.60 13.92 1.79
N THR A 553 8.69 13.10 1.28
CA THR A 553 7.52 12.60 2.02
C THR A 553 7.52 11.08 1.98
N VAL A 554 7.59 10.45 3.14
CA VAL A 554 7.62 8.99 3.30
C VAL A 554 6.27 8.51 3.80
N ASN A 555 5.50 7.83 2.95
CA ASN A 555 4.24 7.24 3.34
C ASN A 555 4.50 5.79 3.81
N ARG A 556 4.52 5.61 5.14
CA ARG A 556 4.67 4.30 5.77
C ARG A 556 3.30 3.63 5.92
N TRP A 557 3.15 2.44 5.38
CA TRP A 557 1.95 1.64 5.49
C TRP A 557 2.27 0.27 6.10
N PRO A 558 2.39 0.15 7.45
CA PRO A 558 2.62 -1.14 8.11
C PRO A 558 1.49 -2.14 7.84
N HIS A 559 0.31 -1.63 7.54
CA HIS A 559 -0.88 -2.36 7.12
C HIS A 559 -1.25 -1.93 5.70
N GLY A 560 -0.36 -2.13 4.73
CA GLY A 560 -0.49 -1.65 3.36
C GLY A 560 -1.54 -2.42 2.56
N TYR A 561 -1.16 -3.47 1.83
CA TYR A 561 -2.14 -4.28 1.11
C TYR A 561 -3.03 -5.10 2.06
N ALA A 562 -4.29 -5.31 1.69
CA ALA A 562 -5.14 -6.30 2.32
C ALA A 562 -4.48 -7.68 2.22
N HIS A 563 -4.81 -8.57 3.16
CA HIS A 563 -4.43 -9.97 3.02
C HIS A 563 -5.12 -10.55 1.79
N GLU A 564 -4.33 -11.06 0.87
CA GLU A 564 -4.78 -11.89 -0.24
C GLU A 564 -4.27 -13.30 0.00
N TYR A 565 -5.07 -14.30 -0.36
CA TYR A 565 -4.68 -15.69 -0.14
C TYR A 565 -3.52 -16.08 -1.04
N LEU A 566 -2.54 -16.76 -0.47
CA LEU A 566 -1.32 -17.20 -1.15
C LEU A 566 -1.24 -18.72 -1.16
N ASP A 567 -1.00 -19.30 -2.32
CA ASP A 567 -0.96 -20.75 -2.55
C ASP A 567 -0.04 -21.52 -1.59
N LEU A 568 1.08 -20.91 -1.16
CA LEU A 568 2.05 -21.54 -0.25
C LEU A 568 1.68 -21.46 1.23
N TRP A 569 0.79 -20.54 1.62
CA TRP A 569 0.61 -20.13 3.02
C TRP A 569 -0.80 -20.23 3.52
N ASP A 570 -1.75 -20.33 2.61
CA ASP A 570 -3.17 -20.43 2.92
C ASP A 570 -3.73 -21.75 2.36
N GLU A 571 -4.70 -22.29 3.04
CA GLU A 571 -5.46 -23.46 2.57
C GLU A 571 -6.61 -23.04 1.66
N ASP A 572 -7.09 -23.96 0.83
CA ASP A 572 -8.29 -23.76 0.03
C ASP A 572 -9.53 -23.84 0.94
N PHE A 573 -10.22 -22.72 1.11
CA PHE A 573 -11.43 -22.66 1.93
C PHE A 573 -12.67 -22.98 1.12
N ALA A 574 -13.63 -23.70 1.75
CA ALA A 574 -14.95 -23.86 1.15
C ALA A 574 -15.70 -22.50 1.10
N PRO A 575 -16.61 -22.30 0.13
CA PRO A 575 -17.42 -21.08 0.05
C PRO A 575 -18.15 -20.78 1.38
N GLY A 576 -18.07 -19.54 1.85
CA GLY A 576 -18.63 -19.11 3.13
C GLY A 576 -17.79 -19.45 4.37
N GLN A 577 -16.64 -20.11 4.20
CA GLN A 577 -15.74 -20.50 5.30
C GLN A 577 -14.40 -19.74 5.28
N ALA A 578 -14.15 -18.98 4.24
CA ALA A 578 -12.92 -18.22 4.15
C ALA A 578 -12.82 -17.17 5.27
N PRO A 579 -11.65 -16.95 5.88
CA PRO A 579 -11.48 -16.01 6.99
C PRO A 579 -12.06 -14.62 6.72
N HIS A 580 -11.96 -14.07 5.52
CA HIS A 580 -12.54 -12.77 5.20
C HIS A 580 -14.07 -12.78 5.21
N GLU A 581 -14.72 -13.89 4.83
CA GLU A 581 -16.17 -14.05 4.83
C GLU A 581 -16.71 -14.15 6.26
N LEU A 582 -16.04 -14.93 7.12
CA LEU A 582 -16.36 -15.04 8.55
C LEU A 582 -16.10 -13.71 9.27
N ALA A 583 -14.99 -13.05 8.96
CA ALA A 583 -14.57 -11.79 9.56
C ALA A 583 -15.55 -10.64 9.32
N ARG A 584 -16.17 -10.58 8.13
CA ARG A 584 -17.10 -9.52 7.73
C ARG A 584 -18.55 -9.73 8.14
N ALA A 585 -18.89 -10.88 8.74
CA ALA A 585 -20.24 -11.20 9.13
C ALA A 585 -20.83 -10.10 10.04
N ARG A 586 -22.05 -9.65 9.73
CA ARG A 586 -22.75 -8.63 10.52
C ARG A 586 -22.93 -9.07 11.97
N PHE A 587 -22.74 -8.16 12.92
CA PHE A 587 -22.97 -8.36 14.33
C PHE A 587 -23.93 -7.30 14.91
N GLY A 588 -25.21 -7.62 15.02
CA GLY A 588 -26.25 -6.67 15.45
C GLY A 588 -26.32 -5.45 14.54
N ASN A 589 -26.08 -4.27 15.11
CA ASN A 589 -26.06 -2.98 14.38
C ASN A 589 -24.65 -2.60 13.87
N LEU A 590 -23.70 -3.55 13.92
CA LEU A 590 -22.35 -3.40 13.35
C LEU A 590 -22.25 -4.15 12.04
N THR A 591 -21.70 -3.49 11.01
CA THR A 591 -21.27 -4.11 9.77
C THR A 591 -19.82 -3.77 9.49
N PHE A 592 -19.15 -4.58 8.67
CA PHE A 592 -17.72 -4.52 8.45
C PHE A 592 -17.49 -4.27 6.97
N ALA A 593 -16.75 -3.24 6.65
CA ALA A 593 -16.36 -2.87 5.30
C ALA A 593 -14.84 -2.92 5.18
N ASN A 594 -14.25 -2.21 4.21
CA ASN A 594 -12.83 -2.20 3.90
C ASN A 594 -12.44 -3.34 2.93
N SER A 595 -11.34 -3.15 2.23
CA SER A 595 -10.74 -4.14 1.33
C SER A 595 -10.38 -5.47 2.03
N ASP A 596 -10.12 -5.45 3.35
CA ASP A 596 -9.93 -6.67 4.15
C ASP A 596 -11.16 -7.59 4.12
N ALA A 597 -12.37 -7.01 4.05
CA ALA A 597 -13.62 -7.77 3.97
C ALA A 597 -13.80 -8.53 2.64
N GLY A 598 -13.09 -8.12 1.59
CA GLY A 598 -13.07 -8.80 0.30
C GLY A 598 -11.77 -9.59 0.05
N ALA A 599 -10.83 -9.62 1.00
CA ALA A 599 -9.51 -10.23 0.85
C ALA A 599 -8.81 -9.82 -0.47
N SER A 600 -8.90 -8.53 -0.83
CA SER A 600 -8.39 -8.02 -2.11
C SER A 600 -7.97 -6.56 -1.97
N ALA A 601 -6.73 -6.26 -2.35
CA ALA A 601 -6.07 -4.98 -2.07
C ALA A 601 -6.42 -3.86 -3.07
N TYR A 602 -7.65 -3.84 -3.61
CA TYR A 602 -8.06 -2.92 -4.66
C TYR A 602 -9.09 -1.89 -4.20
N THR A 603 -9.12 -0.76 -4.90
CA THR A 603 -10.07 0.33 -4.63
C THR A 603 -11.51 -0.08 -4.93
N HIS A 604 -11.75 -0.85 -6.00
CA HIS A 604 -13.09 -1.35 -6.31
C HIS A 604 -13.62 -2.27 -5.22
N THR A 605 -12.79 -3.17 -4.68
CA THR A 605 -13.19 -4.04 -3.55
C THR A 605 -13.58 -3.22 -2.31
N ALA A 606 -12.82 -2.15 -2.00
CA ALA A 606 -13.15 -1.27 -0.87
C ALA A 606 -14.54 -0.60 -1.03
N ILE A 607 -14.95 -0.28 -2.26
CA ILE A 607 -16.25 0.32 -2.61
C ILE A 607 -17.36 -0.75 -2.55
N GLU A 608 -17.12 -1.93 -3.11
CA GLU A 608 -18.06 -3.05 -3.10
C GLU A 608 -18.42 -3.49 -1.68
N GLU A 609 -17.41 -3.62 -0.83
CA GLU A 609 -17.58 -4.00 0.56
C GLU A 609 -18.29 -2.91 1.38
N ALA A 610 -18.10 -1.64 1.04
CA ALA A 610 -18.87 -0.54 1.62
C ALA A 610 -20.36 -0.64 1.26
N PHE A 611 -20.66 -0.92 -0.01
CA PHE A 611 -22.04 -1.09 -0.48
C PHE A 611 -22.73 -2.30 0.17
N ARG A 612 -22.02 -3.45 0.25
CA ARG A 612 -22.52 -4.65 0.93
C ARG A 612 -22.83 -4.35 2.41
N ALA A 613 -21.88 -3.74 3.12
CA ALA A 613 -22.02 -3.43 4.55
C ALA A 613 -23.23 -2.51 4.82
N VAL A 614 -23.50 -1.54 3.95
CA VAL A 614 -24.67 -0.65 4.09
C VAL A 614 -25.99 -1.37 3.76
N ASN A 615 -26.01 -2.26 2.75
CA ASN A 615 -27.19 -3.07 2.44
C ASN A 615 -27.59 -3.99 3.59
N GLU A 616 -26.63 -4.59 4.30
CA GLU A 616 -26.90 -5.41 5.49
C GLU A 616 -27.61 -4.63 6.62
N LEU A 617 -27.42 -3.31 6.70
CA LEU A 617 -28.12 -2.44 7.66
C LEU A 617 -29.57 -2.15 7.24
N ARG A 618 -29.86 -2.18 5.93
CA ARG A 618 -31.22 -1.98 5.42
C ARG A 618 -32.16 -3.12 5.85
N ASP A 619 -31.65 -4.34 5.85
CA ASP A 619 -32.43 -5.55 6.15
C ASP A 619 -32.86 -5.63 7.64
N LEU A 620 -32.35 -4.74 8.50
CA LEU A 620 -32.82 -4.58 9.89
C LEU A 620 -34.21 -3.88 10.00
N ARG A 621 -34.73 -3.32 8.91
CA ARG A 621 -36.03 -2.62 8.89
C ARG A 621 -37.18 -3.48 8.36
N SER A 622 -36.87 -4.62 7.75
CA SER A 622 -37.83 -5.61 7.30
C SER A 622 -38.13 -6.62 8.41
#